data_f2e9a66af2aee0a701d4fc2a124e7327
#
_entry.id   f2e9a66af2aee0a701d4fc2a124e7327
#
_cell.length_a   1.000
_cell.length_b   1.000
_cell.length_c   1.000
_cell.angle_alpha   90.00
_cell.angle_beta   90.00
_cell.angle_gamma   90.00
#
_symmetry.space_group_name_H-M   'P 1'
#
loop_
_entity.id
_entity.type
_entity.pdbx_description
1 polymer ?
#
loop_
_entity_poly.entity_id
_entity_poly.type
_entity_poly.pdbx_seq_one_letter_code
_entity_poly.pdbx_strand_id
1 'polypeptide(L)'
;MIHIFYRATSYPENGNKCRPHYFSLEKCFKNFLDTLNPLKTKLTVIFDGPIENSFILKYQNKYQFHIHQIDAGTDFKSNTMTFEYIKNQPIKDNEIIYILEQDYLHLPWIEGVEFLYQTNPNYNINNSYISLYDHADKYTRNDPERKNTEWGMYHDLKSQIYYTPYRYLRTVPNTCGSFILSKRLFDKDYDIHTSEKADNTRFGILTKEPYNRIVLSFMPGYSTHLHTHFMSPFADWQEINKQTILLP
;
A
#
# COMPACT_ATOMS: atom_id res chain seq x y z
N MET A 1 -3.48 17.37 -2.51
CA MET A 1 -2.33 16.67 -3.16
C MET A 1 -2.14 15.31 -2.50
N ILE A 2 -1.79 14.27 -3.25
CA ILE A 2 -1.43 12.95 -2.72
C ILE A 2 0.08 12.79 -2.88
N HIS A 3 0.80 12.70 -1.76
CA HIS A 3 2.24 12.45 -1.71
C HIS A 3 2.47 10.95 -1.61
N ILE A 4 3.15 10.37 -2.58
CA ILE A 4 3.37 8.93 -2.68
C ILE A 4 4.84 8.64 -2.37
N PHE A 5 5.06 7.68 -1.48
CA PHE A 5 6.37 7.18 -1.10
C PHE A 5 6.46 5.70 -1.49
N TYR A 6 7.02 5.46 -2.66
CA TYR A 6 7.21 4.14 -3.24
C TYR A 6 8.51 3.54 -2.72
N ARG A 7 8.40 2.52 -1.89
CA ARG A 7 9.55 1.81 -1.32
C ARG A 7 10.03 0.73 -2.28
N ALA A 8 11.28 0.84 -2.70
CA ALA A 8 11.93 -0.11 -3.58
C ALA A 8 13.33 -0.47 -3.06
N THR A 9 13.84 -1.62 -3.45
CA THR A 9 15.17 -2.08 -3.06
C THR A 9 15.88 -2.82 -4.18
N SER A 10 17.21 -2.71 -4.22
CA SER A 10 18.07 -3.56 -5.04
C SER A 10 18.45 -4.87 -4.34
N TYR A 11 18.21 -4.98 -3.05
CA TYR A 11 18.53 -6.19 -2.31
C TYR A 11 17.58 -7.34 -2.71
N PRO A 12 18.08 -8.58 -2.79
CA PRO A 12 17.24 -9.72 -3.10
C PRO A 12 16.17 -9.93 -2.03
N GLU A 13 15.01 -10.41 -2.45
CA GLU A 13 13.96 -10.78 -1.51
C GLU A 13 14.44 -11.85 -0.53
N ASN A 14 14.28 -11.58 0.76
CA ASN A 14 14.54 -12.58 1.80
C ASN A 14 13.35 -13.55 1.87
N GLY A 15 13.62 -14.84 1.66
CA GLY A 15 12.66 -15.92 1.82
C GLY A 15 11.96 -16.34 0.52
N ASN A 16 11.24 -17.46 0.60
CA ASN A 16 10.50 -18.05 -0.51
C ASN A 16 9.11 -17.42 -0.63
N LYS A 17 9.03 -16.18 -1.09
CA LYS A 17 7.72 -15.60 -1.43
C LYS A 17 7.13 -16.35 -2.62
N CYS A 18 5.93 -16.90 -2.47
CA CYS A 18 5.21 -17.56 -3.56
C CYS A 18 4.75 -16.50 -4.58
N ARG A 19 5.56 -16.24 -5.59
CA ARG A 19 5.26 -15.28 -6.65
C ARG A 19 4.49 -15.93 -7.80
N PRO A 20 3.52 -15.25 -8.42
CA PRO A 20 2.91 -15.73 -9.65
C PRO A 20 3.96 -15.77 -10.78
N HIS A 21 3.82 -16.69 -11.74
CA HIS A 21 4.78 -16.88 -12.83
C HIS A 21 5.04 -15.64 -13.69
N TYR A 22 4.10 -14.68 -13.70
CA TYR A 22 4.21 -13.41 -14.44
C TYR A 22 4.79 -12.27 -13.60
N PHE A 23 5.24 -12.52 -12.37
CA PHE A 23 5.78 -11.50 -11.49
C PHE A 23 6.97 -10.77 -12.10
N SER A 24 6.94 -9.43 -12.01
CA SER A 24 8.05 -8.57 -12.39
C SER A 24 7.94 -7.24 -11.61
N LEU A 25 8.98 -6.89 -10.86
CA LEU A 25 9.04 -5.61 -10.13
C LEU A 25 8.98 -4.42 -11.09
N GLU A 26 9.62 -4.52 -12.25
CA GLU A 26 9.55 -3.47 -13.27
C GLU A 26 8.13 -3.28 -13.79
N LYS A 27 7.39 -4.35 -14.03
CA LYS A 27 5.97 -4.27 -14.41
C LYS A 27 5.10 -3.70 -13.29
N CYS A 28 5.35 -4.05 -12.04
CA CYS A 28 4.66 -3.45 -10.89
C CYS A 28 4.87 -1.93 -10.88
N PHE A 29 6.12 -1.49 -10.99
CA PHE A 29 6.45 -0.06 -11.02
C PHE A 29 5.83 0.65 -12.20
N LYS A 30 5.97 0.11 -13.42
CA LYS A 30 5.39 0.70 -14.64
C LYS A 30 3.86 0.77 -14.57
N ASN A 31 3.19 -0.30 -14.15
CA ASN A 31 1.75 -0.31 -13.95
C ASN A 31 1.32 0.78 -12.95
N PHE A 32 2.04 0.88 -11.83
CA PHE A 32 1.76 1.93 -10.84
C PHE A 32 1.90 3.33 -11.44
N LEU A 33 2.99 3.61 -12.16
CA LEU A 33 3.21 4.91 -12.83
C LEU A 33 2.07 5.26 -13.80
N ASP A 34 1.51 4.26 -14.49
CA ASP A 34 0.40 4.47 -15.44
C ASP A 34 -0.92 4.84 -14.75
N THR A 35 -1.05 4.60 -13.44
CA THR A 35 -2.23 5.02 -12.67
C THR A 35 -2.13 6.42 -12.09
N LEU A 36 -0.97 7.08 -12.21
CA LEU A 36 -0.74 8.39 -11.63
C LEU A 36 -1.29 9.54 -12.47
N ASN A 37 -1.77 10.56 -11.79
CA ASN A 37 -2.12 11.85 -12.37
C ASN A 37 -1.15 12.92 -11.82
N PRO A 38 -0.23 13.47 -12.63
CA PRO A 38 0.80 14.40 -12.15
C PRO A 38 0.24 15.72 -11.60
N LEU A 39 -1.02 16.07 -11.91
CA LEU A 39 -1.68 17.23 -11.33
C LEU A 39 -2.22 16.98 -9.91
N LYS A 40 -2.36 15.71 -9.54
CA LYS A 40 -2.94 15.27 -8.25
C LYS A 40 -1.97 14.55 -7.34
N THR A 41 -0.88 14.03 -7.91
CA THR A 41 0.08 13.17 -7.20
C THR A 41 1.50 13.70 -7.29
N LYS A 42 2.28 13.49 -6.23
CA LYS A 42 3.72 13.72 -6.19
C LYS A 42 4.41 12.44 -5.74
N LEU A 43 5.21 11.84 -6.62
CA LEU A 43 5.93 10.59 -6.35
C LEU A 43 7.34 10.86 -5.85
N THR A 44 7.69 10.21 -4.74
CA THR A 44 9.07 10.01 -4.30
C THR A 44 9.33 8.51 -4.21
N VAL A 45 10.36 8.05 -4.87
CA VAL A 45 10.86 6.67 -4.71
C VAL A 45 11.90 6.67 -3.60
N ILE A 46 11.64 5.90 -2.54
CA ILE A 46 12.63 5.61 -1.49
C ILE A 46 13.32 4.32 -1.90
N PHE A 47 14.58 4.45 -2.31
CA PHE A 47 15.34 3.33 -2.88
C PHE A 47 16.41 2.84 -1.90
N ASP A 48 16.31 1.60 -1.47
CA ASP A 48 17.22 0.98 -0.52
C ASP A 48 18.30 0.19 -1.25
N GLY A 49 19.56 0.63 -1.09
CA GLY A 49 20.75 0.05 -1.69
C GLY A 49 21.26 0.77 -2.94
N PRO A 50 22.18 0.14 -3.72
CA PRO A 50 22.77 0.71 -4.93
C PRO A 50 21.73 0.81 -6.06
N ILE A 51 21.62 2.01 -6.68
CA ILE A 51 20.58 2.32 -7.68
C ILE A 51 21.06 2.24 -9.12
N GLU A 52 22.35 2.23 -9.37
CA GLU A 52 22.99 2.47 -10.68
C GLU A 52 22.48 1.54 -11.78
N ASN A 53 22.10 0.30 -11.42
CA ASN A 53 21.58 -0.71 -12.35
C ASN A 53 20.07 -0.92 -12.21
N SER A 54 19.37 -0.03 -11.50
CA SER A 54 17.94 -0.18 -11.29
C SER A 54 17.14 0.25 -12.53
N PHE A 55 16.13 -0.55 -12.89
CA PHE A 55 15.15 -0.18 -13.93
C PHE A 55 14.43 1.14 -13.61
N ILE A 56 14.37 1.55 -12.34
CA ILE A 56 13.69 2.78 -11.90
C ILE A 56 14.25 4.00 -12.60
N LEU A 57 15.58 4.04 -12.84
CA LEU A 57 16.24 5.18 -13.47
C LEU A 57 15.73 5.47 -14.89
N LYS A 58 15.40 4.44 -15.68
CA LYS A 58 14.88 4.64 -17.04
C LYS A 58 13.49 5.30 -17.08
N TYR A 59 12.74 5.22 -15.98
CA TYR A 59 11.41 5.85 -15.87
C TYR A 59 11.46 7.27 -15.32
N GLN A 60 12.52 7.65 -14.60
CA GLN A 60 12.61 8.92 -13.89
C GLN A 60 12.43 10.13 -14.82
N ASN A 61 13.10 10.13 -15.96
CA ASN A 61 13.04 11.25 -16.91
C ASN A 61 11.65 11.43 -17.53
N LYS A 62 10.94 10.33 -17.78
CA LYS A 62 9.62 10.36 -18.40
C LYS A 62 8.52 10.78 -17.41
N TYR A 63 8.58 10.28 -16.17
CA TYR A 63 7.53 10.47 -15.18
C TYR A 63 7.86 11.52 -14.12
N GLN A 64 9.07 12.11 -14.16
CA GLN A 64 9.51 13.25 -13.35
C GLN A 64 9.27 13.08 -11.83
N PHE A 65 9.73 11.98 -11.26
CA PHE A 65 9.66 11.73 -9.82
C PHE A 65 11.02 11.95 -9.14
N HIS A 66 10.95 12.19 -7.83
CA HIS A 66 12.15 12.28 -6.98
C HIS A 66 12.60 10.88 -6.53
N ILE A 67 13.92 10.67 -6.42
CA ILE A 67 14.52 9.49 -5.82
C ILE A 67 15.26 9.92 -4.56
N HIS A 68 14.94 9.28 -3.44
CA HIS A 68 15.68 9.38 -2.20
C HIS A 68 16.33 8.03 -1.90
N GLN A 69 17.65 7.96 -2.04
CA GLN A 69 18.41 6.73 -1.80
C GLN A 69 18.71 6.59 -0.30
N ILE A 70 18.54 5.38 0.21
CA ILE A 70 18.89 4.97 1.57
C ILE A 70 19.75 3.71 1.51
N ASP A 71 20.39 3.37 2.62
CA ASP A 71 21.16 2.13 2.82
C ASP A 71 20.76 1.52 4.16
N ALA A 72 19.64 0.85 4.17
CA ALA A 72 19.05 0.28 5.37
C ALA A 72 19.43 -1.20 5.59
N GLY A 73 19.51 -1.96 4.50
CA GLY A 73 19.87 -3.37 4.49
C GLY A 73 18.87 -4.33 5.14
N THR A 74 17.80 -3.82 5.75
CA THR A 74 16.69 -4.63 6.30
C THR A 74 15.37 -3.93 6.11
N ASP A 75 14.28 -4.69 5.98
CA ASP A 75 12.94 -4.13 5.77
C ASP A 75 12.51 -3.19 6.92
N PHE A 76 12.78 -3.55 8.16
CA PHE A 76 12.44 -2.70 9.31
C PHE A 76 13.19 -1.36 9.29
N LYS A 77 14.50 -1.36 9.04
CA LYS A 77 15.28 -0.13 8.94
C LYS A 77 14.83 0.71 7.73
N SER A 78 14.56 0.07 6.58
CA SER A 78 14.05 0.73 5.39
C SER A 78 12.71 1.41 5.67
N ASN A 79 11.81 0.75 6.41
CA ASN A 79 10.56 1.35 6.90
C ASN A 79 10.81 2.57 7.77
N THR A 80 11.66 2.42 8.80
CA THR A 80 11.97 3.52 9.74
C THR A 80 12.56 4.72 9.01
N MET A 81 13.56 4.51 8.14
CA MET A 81 14.17 5.59 7.35
C MET A 81 13.17 6.24 6.40
N THR A 82 12.24 5.46 5.83
CA THR A 82 11.14 6.00 5.02
C THR A 82 10.25 6.93 5.85
N PHE A 83 9.85 6.50 7.04
CA PHE A 83 8.99 7.31 7.92
C PHE A 83 9.70 8.56 8.43
N GLU A 84 10.99 8.48 8.76
CA GLU A 84 11.82 9.64 9.11
C GLU A 84 11.89 10.64 7.95
N TYR A 85 12.09 10.15 6.73
CA TYR A 85 12.08 11.00 5.54
C TYR A 85 10.73 11.71 5.37
N ILE A 86 9.61 10.99 5.45
CA ILE A 86 8.25 11.55 5.35
C ILE A 86 7.98 12.60 6.44
N LYS A 87 8.41 12.34 7.68
CA LYS A 87 8.26 13.24 8.82
C LYS A 87 8.84 14.62 8.53
N ASN A 88 9.98 14.66 7.86
CA ASN A 88 10.75 15.87 7.57
C ASN A 88 10.34 16.55 6.24
N GLN A 89 9.35 16.02 5.50
CA GLN A 89 8.88 16.67 4.29
C GLN A 89 7.89 17.82 4.59
N PRO A 90 7.91 18.90 3.80
CA PRO A 90 7.00 20.04 3.97
C PRO A 90 5.60 19.71 3.40
N ILE A 91 4.96 18.68 3.94
CA ILE A 91 3.62 18.22 3.59
C ILE A 91 2.63 18.83 4.58
N LYS A 92 1.53 19.41 4.09
CA LYS A 92 0.51 20.01 4.96
C LYS A 92 -0.30 18.93 5.69
N ASP A 93 -0.77 19.24 6.87
CA ASP A 93 -1.55 18.34 7.74
C ASP A 93 -2.73 17.65 7.04
N ASN A 94 -3.41 18.36 6.15
CA ASN A 94 -4.58 17.87 5.42
C ASN A 94 -4.24 17.21 4.08
N GLU A 95 -2.97 17.14 3.70
CA GLU A 95 -2.56 16.43 2.50
C GLU A 95 -2.45 14.93 2.79
N ILE A 96 -2.57 14.17 1.73
CA ILE A 96 -2.66 12.70 1.77
C ILE A 96 -1.28 12.12 1.54
N ILE A 97 -0.93 11.11 2.31
CA ILE A 97 0.26 10.29 2.16
C ILE A 97 -0.16 8.89 1.72
N TYR A 98 0.47 8.36 0.69
CA TYR A 98 0.40 6.95 0.32
C TYR A 98 1.79 6.32 0.43
N ILE A 99 1.95 5.38 1.34
CA ILE A 99 3.15 4.56 1.50
C ILE A 99 2.90 3.25 0.76
N LEU A 100 3.83 2.84 -0.09
CA LEU A 100 3.64 1.74 -1.03
C LEU A 100 4.91 0.90 -1.16
N GLU A 101 4.75 -0.42 -1.16
CA GLU A 101 5.81 -1.38 -1.46
C GLU A 101 5.87 -1.74 -2.94
N GLN A 102 7.06 -2.18 -3.42
CA GLN A 102 7.38 -2.32 -4.85
C GLN A 102 6.67 -3.48 -5.58
N ASP A 103 6.02 -4.39 -4.88
CA ASP A 103 5.50 -5.64 -5.42
C ASP A 103 3.97 -5.66 -5.56
N TYR A 104 3.40 -4.48 -5.82
CA TYR A 104 1.96 -4.29 -6.01
C TYR A 104 1.60 -3.93 -7.45
N LEU A 105 0.50 -4.49 -7.97
CA LEU A 105 -0.22 -3.98 -9.15
C LEU A 105 -1.40 -3.12 -8.73
N HIS A 106 -1.76 -2.15 -9.58
CA HIS A 106 -2.82 -1.18 -9.33
C HIS A 106 -3.81 -1.07 -10.50
N LEU A 107 -5.04 -0.81 -10.15
CA LEU A 107 -6.09 -0.24 -11.01
C LEU A 107 -6.16 1.27 -10.77
N PRO A 108 -6.81 2.07 -11.64
CA PRO A 108 -7.07 3.48 -11.39
C PRO A 108 -7.78 3.70 -10.04
N TRP A 109 -7.18 4.45 -9.13
CA TRP A 109 -7.58 4.52 -7.71
C TRP A 109 -7.76 5.95 -7.17
N ILE A 110 -7.19 6.93 -7.86
CA ILE A 110 -7.06 8.30 -7.33
C ILE A 110 -8.42 8.92 -7.02
N GLU A 111 -9.39 8.79 -7.92
CA GLU A 111 -10.74 9.36 -7.75
C GLU A 111 -11.46 8.78 -6.53
N GLY A 112 -11.31 7.48 -6.30
CA GLY A 112 -11.89 6.82 -5.13
C GLY A 112 -11.31 7.34 -3.83
N VAL A 113 -10.00 7.56 -3.76
CA VAL A 113 -9.33 8.12 -2.58
C VAL A 113 -9.69 9.59 -2.40
N GLU A 114 -9.63 10.41 -3.45
CA GLU A 114 -10.00 11.82 -3.36
C GLU A 114 -11.44 12.00 -2.86
N PHE A 115 -12.36 11.20 -3.36
CA PHE A 115 -13.75 11.23 -2.91
C PHE A 115 -13.85 11.08 -1.38
N LEU A 116 -13.11 10.12 -0.79
CA LEU A 116 -13.15 9.91 0.66
C LEU A 116 -12.68 11.13 1.44
N TYR A 117 -11.62 11.78 0.99
CA TYR A 117 -11.04 12.95 1.66
C TYR A 117 -11.84 14.24 1.43
N GLN A 118 -12.60 14.33 0.35
CA GLN A 118 -13.43 15.50 0.05
C GLN A 118 -14.80 15.43 0.72
N THR A 119 -15.42 14.25 0.80
CA THR A 119 -16.81 14.12 1.25
C THR A 119 -16.95 13.76 2.71
N ASN A 120 -15.94 13.22 3.32
CA ASN A 120 -15.78 12.81 4.71
C ASN A 120 -16.95 13.05 5.68
N PRO A 121 -18.05 12.38 5.61
CA PRO A 121 -19.05 12.60 6.65
C PRO A 121 -19.16 11.45 7.65
N ASN A 122 -18.90 10.21 7.25
CA ASN A 122 -19.30 9.07 8.08
C ASN A 122 -18.16 8.11 8.47
N TYR A 123 -16.94 8.28 7.91
CA TYR A 123 -15.86 7.32 8.12
C TYR A 123 -14.78 7.82 9.06
N ASN A 124 -14.88 9.06 9.55
CA ASN A 124 -13.82 9.71 10.31
C ASN A 124 -12.44 9.55 9.62
N ILE A 125 -12.39 9.95 8.34
CA ILE A 125 -11.21 9.77 7.47
C ILE A 125 -9.93 10.34 8.09
N ASN A 126 -10.04 11.40 8.93
CA ASN A 126 -8.92 11.99 9.64
C ASN A 126 -8.36 11.10 10.77
N ASN A 127 -9.04 9.99 11.09
CA ASN A 127 -8.64 8.99 12.07
C ASN A 127 -8.49 7.60 11.42
N SER A 128 -8.48 7.55 10.08
CA SER A 128 -8.54 6.30 9.33
C SER A 128 -7.30 6.07 8.48
N TYR A 129 -6.92 4.80 8.41
CA TYR A 129 -5.99 4.25 7.44
C TYR A 129 -6.78 3.63 6.30
N ILE A 130 -6.37 3.89 5.06
CA ILE A 130 -7.03 3.36 3.88
C ILE A 130 -6.11 2.36 3.18
N SER A 131 -6.60 1.16 2.94
CA SER A 131 -5.93 0.15 2.11
C SER A 131 -6.57 0.11 0.72
N LEU A 132 -5.74 0.24 -0.32
CA LEU A 132 -6.16 -0.09 -1.69
C LEU A 132 -6.18 -1.60 -1.92
N TYR A 133 -5.49 -2.33 -1.08
CA TYR A 133 -5.34 -3.78 -1.14
C TYR A 133 -6.44 -4.47 -0.34
N ASP A 134 -7.29 -5.20 -1.05
CA ASP A 134 -8.32 -6.06 -0.47
C ASP A 134 -7.72 -7.44 -0.21
N HIS A 135 -7.15 -7.60 0.98
CA HIS A 135 -6.39 -8.79 1.33
C HIS A 135 -7.30 -10.03 1.44
N ALA A 136 -6.90 -11.06 0.73
CA ALA A 136 -7.70 -12.29 0.59
C ALA A 136 -7.93 -13.07 1.90
N ASP A 137 -7.09 -12.88 2.95
CA ASP A 137 -7.26 -13.48 4.27
C ASP A 137 -8.49 -12.96 5.04
N LYS A 138 -9.06 -11.84 4.61
CA LYS A 138 -10.28 -11.24 5.19
C LYS A 138 -11.56 -11.93 4.71
N TYR A 139 -11.47 -12.95 3.88
CA TYR A 139 -12.62 -13.70 3.37
C TYR A 139 -12.68 -15.10 3.95
N THR A 140 -13.87 -15.50 4.36
CA THR A 140 -14.13 -16.90 4.70
C THR A 140 -14.03 -17.74 3.44
N ARG A 141 -13.22 -18.79 3.45
CA ARG A 141 -13.12 -19.75 2.35
C ARG A 141 -13.55 -21.13 2.80
N ASN A 142 -14.47 -21.71 2.06
CA ASN A 142 -14.87 -23.10 2.18
C ASN A 142 -13.97 -24.01 1.32
N ASP A 143 -12.66 -23.74 1.29
CA ASP A 143 -11.71 -24.55 0.55
C ASP A 143 -11.11 -25.62 1.47
N PRO A 144 -11.51 -26.91 1.33
CA PRO A 144 -11.05 -27.98 2.21
C PRO A 144 -9.55 -28.26 2.11
N GLU A 145 -8.88 -27.90 0.99
CA GLU A 145 -7.46 -28.13 0.80
C GLU A 145 -6.58 -27.11 1.55
N ARG A 146 -7.16 -26.00 2.02
CA ARG A 146 -6.45 -24.88 2.64
C ARG A 146 -6.70 -24.73 4.14
N LYS A 147 -7.08 -25.80 4.82
CA LYS A 147 -7.41 -25.81 6.25
C LYS A 147 -6.31 -25.35 7.20
N ASN A 148 -5.04 -25.33 6.78
CA ASN A 148 -3.88 -25.06 7.62
C ASN A 148 -3.05 -23.83 7.14
N THR A 149 -3.59 -23.01 6.26
CA THR A 149 -2.91 -21.79 5.85
C THR A 149 -3.41 -20.63 6.72
N GLU A 150 -2.70 -19.50 6.71
CA GLU A 150 -3.06 -18.23 7.36
C GLU A 150 -4.45 -17.68 6.95
N TRP A 151 -5.11 -18.35 6.01
CA TRP A 151 -6.50 -18.21 5.61
C TRP A 151 -7.41 -18.73 6.72
N GLY A 152 -8.27 -17.88 7.23
CA GLY A 152 -9.16 -18.19 8.34
C GLY A 152 -8.76 -17.52 9.64
N MET A 153 -7.64 -16.79 9.71
CA MET A 153 -7.31 -15.97 10.87
C MET A 153 -8.45 -14.98 11.20
N TYR A 154 -9.26 -14.63 10.19
CA TYR A 154 -10.34 -13.66 10.30
C TYR A 154 -11.71 -14.23 9.88
N HIS A 155 -11.94 -15.55 10.01
CA HIS A 155 -13.20 -16.19 9.61
C HIS A 155 -14.43 -15.63 10.32
N ASP A 156 -14.27 -15.07 11.54
CA ASP A 156 -15.33 -14.42 12.32
C ASP A 156 -15.29 -12.88 12.20
N LEU A 157 -14.60 -12.33 11.20
CA LEU A 157 -14.46 -10.89 11.03
C LEU A 157 -15.82 -10.23 10.85
N LYS A 158 -16.18 -9.38 11.81
CA LYS A 158 -17.33 -8.47 11.71
C LYS A 158 -16.85 -7.16 11.10
N SER A 159 -17.26 -6.88 9.88
CA SER A 159 -16.91 -5.65 9.16
C SER A 159 -18.12 -4.76 9.04
N GLN A 160 -17.93 -3.45 9.29
CA GLN A 160 -18.87 -2.44 8.85
C GLN A 160 -18.59 -2.11 7.38
N ILE A 161 -19.64 -2.10 6.55
CA ILE A 161 -19.53 -1.82 5.12
C ILE A 161 -20.09 -0.42 4.84
N TYR A 162 -19.35 0.37 4.07
CA TYR A 162 -19.73 1.71 3.65
C TYR A 162 -19.86 1.75 2.13
N TYR A 163 -20.90 2.43 1.66
CA TYR A 163 -21.10 2.70 0.25
C TYR A 163 -20.28 3.93 -0.19
N THR A 164 -19.63 3.83 -1.35
CA THR A 164 -19.14 4.99 -2.11
C THR A 164 -19.56 4.85 -3.57
N PRO A 165 -19.63 5.93 -4.36
CA PRO A 165 -19.98 5.84 -5.78
C PRO A 165 -18.94 5.11 -6.64
N TYR A 166 -17.77 4.82 -6.09
CA TYR A 166 -16.68 4.12 -6.77
C TYR A 166 -16.63 2.64 -6.40
N ARG A 167 -16.45 2.34 -5.09
CA ARG A 167 -16.38 0.98 -4.54
C ARG A 167 -16.88 0.98 -3.11
N TYR A 168 -17.23 -0.17 -2.61
CA TYR A 168 -17.49 -0.32 -1.18
C TYR A 168 -16.21 -0.17 -0.38
N LEU A 169 -16.36 0.25 0.87
CA LEU A 169 -15.32 0.18 1.90
C LEU A 169 -15.78 -0.77 2.98
N ARG A 170 -14.85 -1.50 3.57
CA ARG A 170 -15.10 -2.28 4.79
C ARG A 170 -14.07 -1.98 5.85
N THR A 171 -14.48 -2.04 7.12
CA THR A 171 -13.53 -2.04 8.23
C THR A 171 -12.76 -3.36 8.25
N VAL A 172 -11.46 -3.28 8.50
CA VAL A 172 -10.56 -4.42 8.64
C VAL A 172 -9.66 -4.24 9.87
N PRO A 173 -9.17 -5.32 10.50
CA PRO A 173 -8.35 -5.19 11.70
C PRO A 173 -6.94 -4.67 11.43
N ASN A 174 -6.44 -4.84 10.21
CA ASN A 174 -5.09 -4.45 9.80
C ASN A 174 -4.97 -4.31 8.28
N THR A 175 -3.84 -3.79 7.84
CA THR A 175 -3.36 -3.86 6.45
C THR A 175 -1.86 -4.18 6.46
N CYS A 176 -1.28 -4.41 5.28
CA CYS A 176 0.16 -4.60 5.09
C CYS A 176 0.91 -3.26 5.06
N GLY A 177 2.20 -3.27 4.70
CA GLY A 177 3.07 -2.09 4.59
C GLY A 177 2.64 -1.02 3.58
N SER A 178 1.56 -1.27 2.83
CA SER A 178 1.00 -0.32 1.84
C SER A 178 -0.33 0.25 2.33
N PHE A 179 -0.35 1.56 2.64
CA PHE A 179 -1.54 2.24 3.18
C PHE A 179 -1.53 3.75 2.93
N ILE A 180 -2.71 4.35 3.00
CA ILE A 180 -2.98 5.77 2.78
C ILE A 180 -3.51 6.39 4.08
N LEU A 181 -3.06 7.60 4.41
CA LEU A 181 -3.52 8.37 5.56
C LEU A 181 -3.28 9.87 5.33
N SER A 182 -3.82 10.74 6.20
CA SER A 182 -3.45 12.15 6.20
C SER A 182 -2.09 12.38 6.86
N LYS A 183 -1.38 13.45 6.49
CA LYS A 183 -0.11 13.83 7.14
C LYS A 183 -0.31 14.04 8.64
N ARG A 184 -1.42 14.68 9.06
CA ARG A 184 -1.76 14.85 10.47
C ARG A 184 -1.84 13.52 11.22
N LEU A 185 -2.46 12.50 10.62
CA LEU A 185 -2.58 11.19 11.27
C LEU A 185 -1.22 10.49 11.32
N PHE A 186 -0.45 10.58 10.25
CA PHE A 186 0.91 10.07 10.19
C PHE A 186 1.77 10.65 11.33
N ASP A 187 1.72 11.97 11.55
CA ASP A 187 2.51 12.62 12.59
C ASP A 187 2.08 12.23 14.00
N LYS A 188 0.78 11.99 14.22
CA LYS A 188 0.26 11.51 15.50
C LYS A 188 0.70 10.10 15.85
N ASP A 189 0.81 9.25 14.85
CA ASP A 189 1.07 7.82 15.03
C ASP A 189 2.54 7.46 14.71
N TYR A 190 3.39 8.46 14.48
CA TYR A 190 4.79 8.31 14.05
C TYR A 190 5.58 7.34 14.95
N ASP A 191 5.47 7.48 16.26
CA ASP A 191 6.22 6.64 17.21
C ASP A 191 5.84 5.16 17.10
N ILE A 192 4.55 4.86 16.85
CA ILE A 192 4.10 3.48 16.61
C ILE A 192 4.64 2.95 15.29
N HIS A 193 4.64 3.79 14.25
CA HIS A 193 5.19 3.40 12.95
C HIS A 193 6.67 3.05 12.98
N THR A 194 7.45 3.74 13.82
CA THR A 194 8.90 3.55 13.91
C THR A 194 9.34 2.55 14.97
N SER A 195 8.49 2.25 15.95
CA SER A 195 8.81 1.29 17.03
C SER A 195 8.42 -0.15 16.70
N GLU A 196 7.34 -0.36 15.95
CA GLU A 196 6.79 -1.68 15.70
C GLU A 196 7.24 -2.26 14.37
N LYS A 197 7.81 -3.47 14.44
CA LYS A 197 8.40 -4.15 13.28
C LYS A 197 7.37 -4.79 12.35
N ALA A 198 6.34 -5.42 12.94
CA ALA A 198 5.35 -6.18 12.18
C ALA A 198 4.06 -5.37 12.00
N ASP A 199 3.50 -5.38 10.79
CA ASP A 199 2.28 -4.62 10.46
C ASP A 199 1.08 -5.04 11.32
N ASN A 200 0.90 -6.34 11.53
CA ASN A 200 -0.19 -6.83 12.37
C ASN A 200 -0.08 -6.35 13.83
N THR A 201 1.13 -6.27 14.40
CA THR A 201 1.36 -5.71 15.73
C THR A 201 1.06 -4.22 15.75
N ARG A 202 1.58 -3.47 14.77
CA ARG A 202 1.35 -2.03 14.61
C ARG A 202 -0.15 -1.71 14.55
N PHE A 203 -0.89 -2.34 13.66
CA PHE A 203 -2.33 -2.13 13.54
C PHE A 203 -3.11 -2.71 14.74
N GLY A 204 -2.60 -3.76 15.38
CA GLY A 204 -3.15 -4.28 16.62
C GLY A 204 -3.10 -3.28 17.79
N ILE A 205 -2.10 -2.39 17.81
CA ILE A 205 -2.00 -1.27 18.75
C ILE A 205 -2.90 -0.11 18.30
N LEU A 206 -2.76 0.33 17.05
CA LEU A 206 -3.47 1.51 16.52
C LEU A 206 -4.99 1.37 16.55
N THR A 207 -5.54 0.17 16.37
CA THR A 207 -7.00 -0.06 16.35
C THR A 207 -7.62 -0.19 17.74
N LYS A 208 -6.83 -0.18 18.80
CA LYS A 208 -7.29 -0.25 20.20
C LYS A 208 -7.12 1.08 20.94
N GLU A 209 -7.70 1.15 22.14
CA GLU A 209 -7.45 2.25 23.07
C GLU A 209 -5.94 2.43 23.33
N PRO A 210 -5.44 3.65 23.45
CA PRO A 210 -6.15 4.93 23.35
C PRO A 210 -6.28 5.47 21.92
N TYR A 211 -5.72 4.79 20.92
CA TYR A 211 -5.64 5.30 19.53
C TYR A 211 -6.97 5.23 18.78
N ASN A 212 -7.67 4.11 18.88
CA ASN A 212 -8.97 3.84 18.23
C ASN A 212 -8.98 4.21 16.74
N ARG A 213 -7.92 3.84 16.01
CA ARG A 213 -7.84 4.07 14.57
C ARG A 213 -8.77 3.11 13.82
N ILE A 214 -9.30 3.59 12.73
CA ILE A 214 -10.11 2.78 11.82
C ILE A 214 -9.23 2.39 10.63
N VAL A 215 -9.23 1.12 10.26
CA VAL A 215 -8.61 0.66 9.02
C VAL A 215 -9.71 0.31 8.05
N LEU A 216 -9.71 0.96 6.89
CA LEU A 216 -10.69 0.79 5.82
C LEU A 216 -10.01 0.17 4.60
N SER A 217 -10.62 -0.84 4.00
CA SER A 217 -10.18 -1.45 2.76
C SER A 217 -11.23 -1.28 1.68
N PHE A 218 -10.83 -0.86 0.48
CA PHE A 218 -11.71 -0.89 -0.68
C PHE A 218 -12.07 -2.33 -1.06
N MET A 219 -13.32 -2.54 -1.45
CA MET A 219 -13.85 -3.85 -1.83
C MET A 219 -14.72 -3.72 -3.11
N PRO A 220 -14.29 -4.31 -4.24
CA PRO A 220 -12.99 -4.94 -4.52
C PRO A 220 -11.81 -3.98 -4.36
N GLY A 221 -10.60 -4.52 -4.13
CA GLY A 221 -9.38 -3.72 -4.00
C GLY A 221 -8.99 -2.99 -5.29
N TYR A 222 -8.33 -1.85 -5.15
CA TYR A 222 -7.68 -1.15 -6.26
C TYR A 222 -6.24 -1.62 -6.49
N SER A 223 -5.69 -2.38 -5.55
CA SER A 223 -4.35 -2.96 -5.69
C SER A 223 -4.30 -4.39 -5.22
N THR A 224 -3.24 -5.08 -5.61
CA THR A 224 -2.92 -6.42 -5.12
C THR A 224 -1.43 -6.56 -4.87
N HIS A 225 -1.08 -7.19 -3.75
CA HIS A 225 0.24 -7.72 -3.52
C HIS A 225 0.44 -8.95 -4.40
N LEU A 226 1.54 -9.00 -5.18
CA LEU A 226 1.82 -10.14 -6.05
C LEU A 226 2.41 -11.33 -5.25
N HIS A 227 1.56 -11.92 -4.43
CA HIS A 227 1.79 -13.16 -3.72
C HIS A 227 0.67 -14.13 -4.07
N THR A 228 0.99 -15.31 -4.62
CA THR A 228 0.02 -16.25 -5.23
C THR A 228 -1.18 -16.56 -4.33
N HIS A 229 -0.96 -16.65 -3.02
CA HIS A 229 -2.01 -17.01 -2.06
C HIS A 229 -2.84 -15.82 -1.56
N PHE A 230 -2.37 -14.58 -1.76
CA PHE A 230 -2.93 -13.42 -1.09
C PHE A 230 -3.40 -12.32 -2.06
N MET A 231 -3.45 -12.60 -3.37
CA MET A 231 -3.93 -11.60 -4.33
C MET A 231 -5.37 -11.16 -4.04
N SER A 232 -5.64 -9.88 -4.24
CA SER A 232 -6.97 -9.32 -4.13
C SER A 232 -7.94 -10.05 -5.06
N PRO A 233 -9.13 -10.44 -4.59
CA PRO A 233 -10.15 -11.07 -5.42
C PRO A 233 -10.78 -10.07 -6.41
N PHE A 234 -11.55 -10.59 -7.37
CA PHE A 234 -12.42 -9.85 -8.29
C PHE A 234 -11.70 -8.99 -9.35
N ALA A 235 -10.41 -9.19 -9.60
CA ALA A 235 -9.71 -8.62 -10.74
C ALA A 235 -8.80 -9.65 -11.39
N ASP A 236 -8.65 -9.58 -12.70
CA ASP A 236 -7.68 -10.39 -13.45
C ASP A 236 -6.32 -9.71 -13.45
N TRP A 237 -5.57 -9.93 -12.39
CA TRP A 237 -4.25 -9.33 -12.20
C TRP A 237 -3.22 -9.82 -13.20
N GLN A 238 -3.39 -11.03 -13.76
CA GLN A 238 -2.53 -11.53 -14.82
C GLN A 238 -2.74 -10.74 -16.11
N GLU A 239 -3.98 -10.47 -16.49
CA GLU A 239 -4.28 -9.66 -17.67
C GLU A 239 -3.83 -8.20 -17.49
N ILE A 240 -4.02 -7.60 -16.31
CA ILE A 240 -3.50 -6.26 -15.99
C ILE A 240 -1.99 -6.21 -16.14
N ASN A 241 -1.27 -7.20 -15.60
CA ASN A 241 0.18 -7.30 -15.74
C ASN A 241 0.62 -7.47 -17.20
N LYS A 242 -0.12 -8.26 -18.00
CA LYS A 242 0.14 -8.47 -19.42
C LYS A 242 -0.03 -7.19 -20.24
N GLN A 243 -1.06 -6.40 -19.96
CA GLN A 243 -1.31 -5.12 -20.62
C GLN A 243 -0.29 -4.03 -20.27
N THR A 244 0.49 -4.21 -19.22
CA THR A 244 1.56 -3.28 -18.83
C THR A 244 2.71 -3.36 -19.81
N ILE A 245 2.90 -2.30 -20.62
CA ILE A 245 3.96 -2.19 -21.63
C ILE A 245 5.16 -1.49 -21.01
N LEU A 246 6.31 -2.16 -20.99
CA LEU A 246 7.56 -1.60 -20.49
C LEU A 246 8.15 -0.58 -21.48
N LEU A 247 8.92 0.36 -20.95
CA LEU A 247 9.76 1.23 -21.79
C LEU A 247 10.90 0.37 -22.40
N PRO A 248 11.34 0.70 -23.61
CA PRO A 248 12.47 0.05 -24.26
C PRO A 248 13.79 0.27 -23.52
#